data_d7d797e233f6790f50ed78daf981c2da
#
_entry.id   d7d797e233f6790f50ed78daf981c2da
#
_cell.length_a   1.000
_cell.length_b   1.000
_cell.length_c   1.000
_cell.angle_alpha   90.00
_cell.angle_beta   90.00
_cell.angle_gamma   90.00
#
_symmetry.space_group_name_H-M   'P 1'
#
loop_
_entity.id
_entity.type
_entity.pdbx_description
1 polymer ?
#
loop_
_entity_poly.entity_id
_entity_poly.type
_entity_poly.pdbx_seq_one_letter_code
_entity_poly.pdbx_strand_id
1 'polypeptide(L)'
;MTENAVQFLYVAAAASFVLSLKWMSAPATARRGVLVGEIGMLLAIVGTLLRHEVVSYQGILIAFFLGSAIGVPLAYLMPMTAVPQRTALSHAFGALAAALVGTAEYYRHSPHGFVMVALAIEMLLGFLTFTGSLMAFGKLQELLPGRPITYRNQNLINLSILGLAILFGVMLVLHPERTWMFPIFAALALLFGVLLIVPIGGADMPTVIALLNSYAGLSAAAMGFALDNKLLVIAGTLDGSSGLILSIIMCRAMNRSFANVLFGAFGQVQASTAQAAQRPVRSATAEDAAEILDSARLVIVAPGYGMAVAQAQHKLRELYDLLTKRGVEVRFAIHPVAGRMPGHMNVLLAEADIPYDKLFEMDDINSEFAQADVALVVGANDVTNPAARNDPSSPIYGMPILDVDKAHTVMVIKRSMSPGFAGIDNELYYMDKTLMLFGDAKVFVTEILKELPARAAA
;
A
#
# COMPACT_ATOMS: atom_id res chain seq x y z
N MET A 1 39.58 12.17 1.45
CA MET A 1 39.32 11.81 0.01
C MET A 1 39.02 13.09 -0.74
N THR A 2 39.38 13.14 -2.02
CA THR A 2 39.05 14.30 -2.85
C THR A 2 37.53 14.42 -3.02
N GLU A 3 37.00 15.64 -3.08
CA GLU A 3 35.55 15.91 -3.30
C GLU A 3 35.01 15.17 -4.54
N ASN A 4 35.84 15.03 -5.58
CA ASN A 4 35.54 14.26 -6.77
C ASN A 4 35.22 12.78 -6.49
N ALA A 5 35.84 12.15 -5.49
CA ALA A 5 35.56 10.77 -5.13
C ALA A 5 34.18 10.62 -4.47
N VAL A 6 33.76 11.58 -3.63
CA VAL A 6 32.43 11.62 -3.03
C VAL A 6 31.36 11.82 -4.11
N GLN A 7 31.60 12.76 -5.04
CA GLN A 7 30.69 12.97 -6.18
C GLN A 7 30.56 11.73 -7.06
N PHE A 8 31.66 11.00 -7.30
CA PHE A 8 31.59 9.73 -8.05
C PHE A 8 30.73 8.68 -7.33
N LEU A 9 30.89 8.53 -6.00
CA LEU A 9 30.05 7.64 -5.20
C LEU A 9 28.56 8.01 -5.28
N TYR A 10 28.25 9.30 -5.25
CA TYR A 10 26.87 9.79 -5.37
C TYR A 10 26.27 9.53 -6.76
N VAL A 11 27.04 9.72 -7.81
CA VAL A 11 26.59 9.36 -9.19
C VAL A 11 26.35 7.86 -9.32
N ALA A 12 27.27 7.04 -8.79
CA ALA A 12 27.11 5.58 -8.79
C ALA A 12 25.88 5.14 -7.97
N ALA A 13 25.63 5.76 -6.81
CA ALA A 13 24.45 5.52 -5.99
C ALA A 13 23.17 5.89 -6.73
N ALA A 14 23.11 7.07 -7.36
CA ALA A 14 21.95 7.53 -8.13
C ALA A 14 21.67 6.60 -9.32
N ALA A 15 22.69 6.18 -10.06
CA ALA A 15 22.56 5.21 -11.15
C ALA A 15 22.03 3.86 -10.64
N SER A 16 22.52 3.42 -9.47
CA SER A 16 22.03 2.19 -8.81
C SER A 16 20.56 2.29 -8.44
N PHE A 17 20.08 3.42 -7.92
CA PHE A 17 18.65 3.62 -7.60
C PHE A 17 17.77 3.58 -8.84
N VAL A 18 18.18 4.23 -9.94
CA VAL A 18 17.44 4.18 -11.21
C VAL A 18 17.37 2.75 -11.76
N LEU A 19 18.51 2.02 -11.75
CA LEU A 19 18.55 0.62 -12.19
C LEU A 19 17.76 -0.30 -11.28
N SER A 20 17.78 -0.06 -9.97
CA SER A 20 16.97 -0.78 -8.99
C SER A 20 15.48 -0.68 -9.31
N LEU A 21 14.96 0.52 -9.52
CA LEU A 21 13.55 0.74 -9.91
C LEU A 21 13.22 0.02 -11.23
N LYS A 22 14.10 0.13 -12.23
CA LYS A 22 13.92 -0.57 -13.52
C LYS A 22 13.84 -2.08 -13.36
N TRP A 23 14.72 -2.68 -12.55
CA TRP A 23 14.75 -4.14 -12.40
C TRP A 23 13.69 -4.66 -11.41
N MET A 24 13.21 -3.85 -10.50
CA MET A 24 12.07 -4.19 -9.62
C MET A 24 10.73 -4.15 -10.35
N SER A 25 10.64 -3.54 -11.53
CA SER A 25 9.39 -3.49 -12.31
C SER A 25 8.98 -4.84 -12.93
N ALA A 26 9.90 -5.83 -12.98
CA ALA A 26 9.61 -7.15 -13.49
C ALA A 26 10.01 -8.24 -12.48
N PRO A 27 9.14 -9.23 -12.21
CA PRO A 27 9.37 -10.26 -11.21
C PRO A 27 10.69 -11.04 -11.44
N ALA A 28 11.03 -11.36 -12.68
CA ALA A 28 12.24 -12.11 -13.03
C ALA A 28 13.54 -11.39 -12.65
N THR A 29 13.53 -10.06 -12.58
CA THR A 29 14.70 -9.23 -12.27
C THR A 29 14.62 -8.55 -10.90
N ALA A 30 13.48 -8.68 -10.18
CA ALA A 30 13.23 -7.97 -8.94
C ALA A 30 14.31 -8.20 -7.86
N ARG A 31 14.80 -9.44 -7.69
CA ARG A 31 15.88 -9.74 -6.73
C ARG A 31 17.18 -8.99 -7.06
N ARG A 32 17.52 -8.84 -8.35
CA ARG A 32 18.68 -8.05 -8.80
C ARG A 32 18.45 -6.57 -8.53
N GLY A 33 17.21 -6.09 -8.74
CA GLY A 33 16.82 -4.72 -8.44
C GLY A 33 17.01 -4.39 -6.97
N VAL A 34 16.54 -5.23 -6.06
CA VAL A 34 16.74 -5.07 -4.60
C VAL A 34 18.22 -4.98 -4.24
N LEU A 35 19.03 -5.96 -4.70
CA LEU A 35 20.46 -5.98 -4.41
C LEU A 35 21.19 -4.71 -4.89
N VAL A 36 20.86 -4.23 -6.08
CA VAL A 36 21.47 -3.01 -6.64
C VAL A 36 20.99 -1.77 -5.87
N GLY A 37 19.75 -1.74 -5.40
CA GLY A 37 19.26 -0.69 -4.49
C GLY A 37 20.01 -0.67 -3.16
N GLU A 38 20.28 -1.82 -2.56
CA GLU A 38 21.08 -1.96 -1.33
C GLU A 38 22.52 -1.47 -1.54
N ILE A 39 23.15 -1.84 -2.65
CA ILE A 39 24.48 -1.34 -3.02
C ILE A 39 24.47 0.18 -3.20
N GLY A 40 23.44 0.72 -3.88
CA GLY A 40 23.25 2.16 -4.04
C GLY A 40 23.13 2.88 -2.70
N MET A 41 22.36 2.33 -1.76
CA MET A 41 22.23 2.87 -0.41
C MET A 41 23.56 2.84 0.35
N LEU A 42 24.31 1.74 0.26
CA LEU A 42 25.65 1.64 0.88
C LEU A 42 26.60 2.71 0.33
N LEU A 43 26.63 2.89 -1.00
CA LEU A 43 27.44 3.92 -1.64
C LEU A 43 27.04 5.33 -1.20
N ALA A 44 25.73 5.60 -1.04
CA ALA A 44 25.21 6.86 -0.55
C ALA A 44 25.67 7.15 0.89
N ILE A 45 25.56 6.16 1.77
CA ILE A 45 25.97 6.27 3.18
C ILE A 45 27.47 6.50 3.26
N VAL A 46 28.28 5.68 2.58
CA VAL A 46 29.74 5.81 2.58
C VAL A 46 30.15 7.18 2.02
N GLY A 47 29.57 7.60 0.89
CA GLY A 47 29.83 8.91 0.30
C GLY A 47 29.52 10.06 1.26
N THR A 48 28.40 9.97 2.00
CA THR A 48 28.02 10.99 2.99
C THR A 48 28.95 11.01 4.19
N LEU A 49 29.33 9.85 4.72
CA LEU A 49 30.26 9.77 5.86
C LEU A 49 31.67 10.27 5.53
N LEU A 50 32.05 10.27 4.26
CA LEU A 50 33.36 10.77 3.79
C LEU A 50 33.36 12.27 3.49
N ARG A 51 32.24 13.00 3.66
CA ARG A 51 32.20 14.45 3.50
C ARG A 51 32.98 15.14 4.62
N HIS A 52 33.67 16.21 4.27
CA HIS A 52 34.47 17.00 5.24
C HIS A 52 33.62 17.70 6.31
N GLU A 53 32.33 17.89 6.06
CA GLU A 53 31.37 18.51 6.98
C GLU A 53 31.01 17.58 8.15
N VAL A 54 31.28 16.28 8.06
CA VAL A 54 31.07 15.33 9.16
C VAL A 54 32.23 15.44 10.15
N VAL A 55 32.00 16.19 11.22
CA VAL A 55 33.03 16.48 12.24
C VAL A 55 33.04 15.44 13.35
N SER A 56 31.93 14.77 13.63
CA SER A 56 31.81 13.79 14.72
C SER A 56 30.97 12.60 14.30
N TYR A 57 31.49 11.40 14.48
CA TYR A 57 30.80 10.14 14.20
C TYR A 57 30.06 9.57 15.40
N GLN A 58 30.29 10.07 16.62
CA GLN A 58 29.72 9.51 17.85
C GLN A 58 28.19 9.53 17.83
N GLY A 59 27.57 10.68 17.50
CA GLY A 59 26.10 10.79 17.38
C GLY A 59 25.53 9.91 16.29
N ILE A 60 26.24 9.80 15.15
CA ILE A 60 25.84 8.94 14.02
C ILE A 60 25.84 7.47 14.44
N LEU A 61 26.88 7.00 15.12
CA LEU A 61 26.98 5.62 15.61
C LEU A 61 25.89 5.30 16.64
N ILE A 62 25.66 6.20 17.61
CA ILE A 62 24.59 6.02 18.60
C ILE A 62 23.24 5.91 17.88
N ALA A 63 22.93 6.83 16.96
CA ALA A 63 21.68 6.81 16.21
C ALA A 63 21.54 5.55 15.33
N PHE A 64 22.64 5.11 14.70
CA PHE A 64 22.68 3.90 13.90
C PHE A 64 22.38 2.65 14.74
N PHE A 65 23.02 2.48 15.89
CA PHE A 65 22.77 1.32 16.75
C PHE A 65 21.37 1.34 17.37
N LEU A 66 20.86 2.50 17.81
CA LEU A 66 19.51 2.62 18.33
C LEU A 66 18.47 2.36 17.23
N GLY A 67 18.65 2.95 16.06
CA GLY A 67 17.75 2.73 14.91
C GLY A 67 17.77 1.27 14.45
N SER A 68 18.94 0.63 14.41
CA SER A 68 19.06 -0.78 14.06
C SER A 68 18.44 -1.70 15.11
N ALA A 69 18.58 -1.39 16.39
CA ALA A 69 17.97 -2.15 17.48
C ALA A 69 16.42 -2.17 17.41
N ILE A 70 15.83 -1.14 16.84
CA ILE A 70 14.37 -1.06 16.59
C ILE A 70 14.02 -1.63 15.21
N GLY A 71 14.76 -1.23 14.17
CA GLY A 71 14.43 -1.56 12.78
C GLY A 71 14.63 -3.03 12.43
N VAL A 72 15.70 -3.67 12.93
CA VAL A 72 15.96 -5.09 12.64
C VAL A 72 14.86 -6.01 13.17
N PRO A 73 14.41 -5.92 14.45
CA PRO A 73 13.26 -6.70 14.90
C PRO A 73 11.98 -6.43 14.10
N LEU A 74 11.69 -5.17 13.76
CA LEU A 74 10.53 -4.83 12.93
C LEU A 74 10.62 -5.48 11.54
N ALA A 75 11.82 -5.55 10.95
CA ALA A 75 12.01 -6.16 9.64
C ALA A 75 11.82 -7.67 9.65
N TYR A 76 12.30 -8.38 10.68
CA TYR A 76 12.29 -9.85 10.73
C TYR A 76 11.08 -10.46 11.46
N LEU A 77 10.52 -9.77 12.47
CA LEU A 77 9.46 -10.34 13.30
C LEU A 77 8.05 -9.99 12.79
N MET A 78 7.90 -8.94 11.98
CA MET A 78 6.59 -8.63 11.41
C MET A 78 6.28 -9.58 10.24
N PRO A 79 5.10 -10.22 10.25
CA PRO A 79 4.70 -11.10 9.16
C PRO A 79 4.51 -10.32 7.86
N MET A 80 4.65 -11.00 6.72
CA MET A 80 4.49 -10.37 5.40
C MET A 80 3.09 -9.78 5.20
N THR A 81 2.08 -10.32 5.86
CA THR A 81 0.72 -9.77 5.87
C THR A 81 0.63 -8.38 6.50
N ALA A 82 1.62 -7.98 7.32
CA ALA A 82 1.72 -6.67 7.97
C ALA A 82 2.66 -5.69 7.21
N VAL A 83 3.05 -6.00 5.98
CA VAL A 83 3.87 -5.09 5.13
C VAL A 83 3.25 -3.71 4.99
N PRO A 84 1.92 -3.52 4.78
CA PRO A 84 1.33 -2.20 4.70
C PRO A 84 1.57 -1.35 5.96
N GLN A 85 1.44 -1.97 7.14
CA GLN A 85 1.69 -1.32 8.43
C GLN A 85 3.15 -0.93 8.58
N ARG A 86 4.08 -1.85 8.25
CA ARG A 86 5.52 -1.59 8.28
C ARG A 86 5.90 -0.45 7.33
N THR A 87 5.34 -0.43 6.13
CA THR A 87 5.57 0.63 5.15
C THR A 87 5.09 1.99 5.67
N ALA A 88 3.88 2.07 6.22
CA ALA A 88 3.37 3.30 6.81
C ALA A 88 4.26 3.81 7.96
N LEU A 89 4.75 2.91 8.80
CA LEU A 89 5.65 3.26 9.91
C LEU A 89 7.02 3.74 9.40
N SER A 90 7.56 3.11 8.35
CA SER A 90 8.80 3.54 7.70
C SER A 90 8.68 4.96 7.12
N HIS A 91 7.56 5.25 6.42
CA HIS A 91 7.29 6.61 5.91
C HIS A 91 7.17 7.63 7.04
N ALA A 92 6.55 7.28 8.17
CA ALA A 92 6.45 8.16 9.32
C ALA A 92 7.82 8.58 9.82
N PHE A 93 8.68 7.63 10.14
CA PHE A 93 10.00 7.94 10.71
C PHE A 93 10.96 8.56 9.68
N GLY A 94 10.88 8.17 8.41
CA GLY A 94 11.65 8.80 7.34
C GLY A 94 11.27 10.29 7.16
N ALA A 95 9.97 10.59 7.15
CA ALA A 95 9.48 11.96 7.05
C ALA A 95 9.81 12.80 8.32
N LEU A 96 9.73 12.18 9.50
CA LEU A 96 10.16 12.83 10.74
C LEU A 96 11.65 13.17 10.70
N ALA A 97 12.50 12.25 10.21
CA ALA A 97 13.94 12.49 10.08
C ALA A 97 14.21 13.71 9.18
N ALA A 98 13.55 13.79 8.01
CA ALA A 98 13.67 14.97 7.14
C ALA A 98 13.22 16.24 7.87
N ALA A 99 12.03 16.25 8.49
CA ALA A 99 11.53 17.43 9.22
C ALA A 99 12.46 17.89 10.35
N LEU A 100 13.09 16.95 11.06
CA LEU A 100 14.06 17.26 12.13
C LEU A 100 15.39 17.80 11.58
N VAL A 101 15.85 17.30 10.43
CA VAL A 101 17.02 17.85 9.74
C VAL A 101 16.76 19.29 9.32
N GLY A 102 15.61 19.55 8.66
CA GLY A 102 15.21 20.91 8.29
C GLY A 102 15.07 21.83 9.51
N THR A 103 14.54 21.32 10.62
CA THR A 103 14.46 22.06 11.88
C THR A 103 15.85 22.42 12.41
N ALA A 104 16.78 21.46 12.40
CA ALA A 104 18.14 21.69 12.87
C ALA A 104 18.87 22.71 11.99
N GLU A 105 18.70 22.64 10.67
CA GLU A 105 19.27 23.56 9.71
C GLU A 105 18.73 25.00 9.89
N TYR A 106 17.41 25.12 10.09
CA TYR A 106 16.77 26.38 10.38
C TYR A 106 17.34 27.09 11.61
N TYR A 107 17.49 26.38 12.73
CA TYR A 107 18.01 26.98 13.98
C TYR A 107 19.52 27.19 14.00
N ARG A 108 20.29 26.43 13.19
CA ARG A 108 21.76 26.54 13.15
C ARG A 108 22.26 27.66 12.25
N HIS A 109 21.67 27.79 11.07
CA HIS A 109 22.24 28.62 10.01
C HIS A 109 21.38 29.85 9.67
N SER A 110 20.16 29.96 10.20
CA SER A 110 19.19 31.04 9.90
C SER A 110 19.14 31.35 8.39
N PRO A 111 18.85 30.36 7.53
CA PRO A 111 18.96 30.48 6.10
C PRO A 111 17.98 31.50 5.54
N HIS A 112 18.32 32.08 4.39
CA HIS A 112 17.51 33.07 3.69
C HIS A 112 17.26 32.65 2.24
N GLY A 113 16.28 33.30 1.57
CA GLY A 113 16.02 33.13 0.16
C GLY A 113 15.56 31.71 -0.19
N PHE A 114 16.12 31.15 -1.28
CA PHE A 114 15.69 29.87 -1.82
C PHE A 114 15.87 28.70 -0.82
N VAL A 115 16.95 28.70 -0.04
CA VAL A 115 17.20 27.66 0.96
C VAL A 115 16.11 27.65 2.02
N MET A 116 15.64 28.81 2.47
CA MET A 116 14.54 28.90 3.43
C MET A 116 13.21 28.42 2.84
N VAL A 117 12.97 28.66 1.54
CA VAL A 117 11.79 28.09 0.84
C VAL A 117 11.86 26.56 0.82
N ALA A 118 13.02 26.00 0.46
CA ALA A 118 13.23 24.55 0.45
C ALA A 118 13.00 23.95 1.84
N LEU A 119 13.55 24.56 2.89
CA LEU A 119 13.35 24.13 4.28
C LEU A 119 11.88 24.22 4.72
N ALA A 120 11.15 25.27 4.35
CA ALA A 120 9.74 25.40 4.68
C ALA A 120 8.90 24.29 4.02
N ILE A 121 9.19 23.95 2.77
CA ILE A 121 8.54 22.83 2.05
C ILE A 121 8.91 21.49 2.70
N GLU A 122 10.19 21.26 2.96
CA GLU A 122 10.70 20.06 3.61
C GLU A 122 9.99 19.79 4.95
N MET A 123 9.98 20.81 5.83
CA MET A 123 9.38 20.70 7.16
C MET A 123 7.86 20.54 7.10
N LEU A 124 7.17 21.28 6.21
CA LEU A 124 5.72 21.13 6.04
C LEU A 124 5.37 19.70 5.63
N LEU A 125 5.98 19.21 4.55
CA LEU A 125 5.73 17.87 4.04
C LEU A 125 6.19 16.79 5.02
N GLY A 126 7.33 16.98 5.67
CA GLY A 126 7.88 16.05 6.65
C GLY A 126 6.99 15.87 7.88
N PHE A 127 6.57 16.98 8.53
CA PHE A 127 5.72 16.92 9.71
C PHE A 127 4.31 16.38 9.42
N LEU A 128 3.67 16.82 8.32
CA LEU A 128 2.35 16.30 7.97
C LEU A 128 2.41 14.81 7.58
N THR A 129 3.47 14.37 6.90
CA THR A 129 3.64 12.97 6.51
C THR A 129 3.90 12.10 7.73
N PHE A 130 4.67 12.58 8.70
CA PHE A 130 4.91 11.86 9.95
C PHE A 130 3.61 11.51 10.66
N THR A 131 2.78 12.49 10.99
CA THR A 131 1.52 12.24 11.70
C THR A 131 0.49 11.55 10.83
N GLY A 132 0.41 11.88 9.54
CA GLY A 132 -0.45 11.20 8.59
C GLY A 132 -0.13 9.70 8.47
N SER A 133 1.15 9.36 8.40
CA SER A 133 1.59 7.96 8.32
C SER A 133 1.37 7.20 9.64
N LEU A 134 1.53 7.85 10.80
CA LEU A 134 1.17 7.25 12.09
C LEU A 134 -0.33 6.99 12.19
N MET A 135 -1.17 7.90 11.69
CA MET A 135 -2.63 7.69 11.63
C MET A 135 -2.99 6.53 10.68
N ALA A 136 -2.35 6.45 9.52
CA ALA A 136 -2.53 5.34 8.60
C ALA A 136 -2.11 4.00 9.24
N PHE A 137 -0.94 3.96 9.89
CA PHE A 137 -0.50 2.81 10.66
C PHE A 137 -1.52 2.40 11.74
N GLY A 138 -2.01 3.36 12.54
CA GLY A 138 -3.00 3.09 13.59
C GLY A 138 -4.31 2.51 13.06
N LYS A 139 -4.78 2.97 11.88
CA LYS A 139 -5.96 2.41 11.21
C LYS A 139 -5.71 1.03 10.62
N LEU A 140 -4.52 0.78 10.05
CA LEU A 140 -4.14 -0.51 9.50
C LEU A 140 -3.95 -1.58 10.59
N GLN A 141 -3.48 -1.18 11.77
CA GLN A 141 -3.33 -2.05 12.95
C GLN A 141 -4.63 -2.19 13.75
N GLU A 142 -5.73 -1.57 13.29
CA GLU A 142 -7.02 -1.58 13.99
C GLU A 142 -6.97 -0.98 15.42
N LEU A 143 -5.91 -0.21 15.73
CA LEU A 143 -5.82 0.62 16.94
C LEU A 143 -6.79 1.80 16.87
N LEU A 144 -7.07 2.25 15.66
CA LEU A 144 -8.05 3.27 15.33
C LEU A 144 -9.13 2.65 14.42
N PRO A 145 -10.39 3.14 14.50
CA PRO A 145 -11.45 2.63 13.63
C PRO A 145 -11.08 2.75 12.16
N GLY A 146 -11.14 1.64 11.41
CA GLY A 146 -10.88 1.62 9.97
C GLY A 146 -11.93 2.36 9.13
N ARG A 147 -13.12 2.63 9.72
CA ARG A 147 -14.16 3.45 9.09
C ARG A 147 -13.76 4.93 9.04
N PRO A 148 -14.24 5.69 8.04
CA PRO A 148 -14.09 7.14 8.01
C PRO A 148 -14.68 7.78 9.27
N ILE A 149 -13.93 8.69 9.88
CA ILE A 149 -14.42 9.53 10.98
C ILE A 149 -14.64 10.93 10.40
N THR A 150 -15.89 11.27 10.13
CA THR A 150 -16.28 12.55 9.53
C THR A 150 -16.84 13.50 10.59
N TYR A 151 -16.63 14.79 10.39
CA TYR A 151 -17.15 15.83 11.26
C TYR A 151 -17.67 17.02 10.44
N ARG A 152 -18.53 17.82 11.08
CA ARG A 152 -19.18 18.95 10.40
C ARG A 152 -18.15 19.95 9.89
N ASN A 153 -18.28 20.38 8.63
CA ASN A 153 -17.39 21.34 7.96
C ASN A 153 -15.91 20.90 7.90
N GLN A 154 -15.63 19.59 7.92
CA GLN A 154 -14.25 19.07 7.92
C GLN A 154 -13.36 19.66 6.83
N ASN A 155 -13.86 19.83 5.61
CA ASN A 155 -13.06 20.36 4.50
C ASN A 155 -12.67 21.80 4.73
N LEU A 156 -13.59 22.63 5.24
CA LEU A 156 -13.28 24.01 5.59
C LEU A 156 -12.22 24.07 6.69
N ILE A 157 -12.36 23.26 7.73
CA ILE A 157 -11.42 23.19 8.85
C ILE A 157 -10.04 22.70 8.36
N ASN A 158 -10.00 21.62 7.59
CA ASN A 158 -8.75 21.05 7.10
C ASN A 158 -8.02 22.01 6.17
N LEU A 159 -8.75 22.63 5.21
CA LEU A 159 -8.17 23.62 4.29
C LEU A 159 -7.73 24.89 5.04
N SER A 160 -8.46 25.31 6.07
CA SER A 160 -8.06 26.46 6.89
C SER A 160 -6.76 26.18 7.65
N ILE A 161 -6.60 24.97 8.25
CA ILE A 161 -5.38 24.58 8.94
C ILE A 161 -4.21 24.48 7.98
N LEU A 162 -4.41 23.89 6.79
CA LEU A 162 -3.38 23.86 5.74
C LEU A 162 -3.01 25.27 5.29
N GLY A 163 -4.01 26.12 5.05
CA GLY A 163 -3.80 27.51 4.64
C GLY A 163 -3.03 28.30 5.69
N LEU A 164 -3.34 28.11 6.98
CA LEU A 164 -2.58 28.70 8.09
C LEU A 164 -1.16 28.15 8.16
N ALA A 165 -0.96 26.85 8.01
CA ALA A 165 0.38 26.25 7.96
C ALA A 165 1.22 26.85 6.82
N ILE A 166 0.65 26.95 5.61
CA ILE A 166 1.32 27.59 4.46
C ILE A 166 1.61 29.07 4.76
N LEU A 167 0.67 29.79 5.33
CA LEU A 167 0.85 31.22 5.70
C LEU A 167 2.01 31.40 6.66
N PHE A 168 2.08 30.60 7.73
CA PHE A 168 3.20 30.62 8.67
C PHE A 168 4.52 30.20 8.02
N GLY A 169 4.49 29.22 7.10
CA GLY A 169 5.66 28.84 6.29
C GLY A 169 6.17 30.02 5.43
N VAL A 170 5.27 30.72 4.74
CA VAL A 170 5.63 31.92 3.97
C VAL A 170 6.15 33.04 4.87
N MET A 171 5.51 33.25 6.03
CA MET A 171 6.01 34.24 7.00
C MET A 171 7.42 33.90 7.53
N LEU A 172 7.72 32.60 7.75
CA LEU A 172 9.05 32.16 8.10
C LEU A 172 10.10 32.38 7.00
N VAL A 173 9.68 32.22 5.73
CA VAL A 173 10.56 32.53 4.58
C VAL A 173 10.88 34.03 4.49
N LEU A 174 9.87 34.89 4.75
CA LEU A 174 10.02 36.33 4.70
C LEU A 174 10.73 36.91 5.94
N HIS A 175 10.55 36.26 7.10
CA HIS A 175 11.05 36.71 8.40
C HIS A 175 11.66 35.55 9.18
N PRO A 176 12.76 34.95 8.70
CA PRO A 176 13.38 33.79 9.33
C PRO A 176 13.89 34.05 10.75
N GLU A 177 14.13 35.31 11.12
CA GLU A 177 14.53 35.72 12.45
C GLU A 177 13.42 35.57 13.52
N ARG A 178 12.17 35.45 13.10
CA ARG A 178 11.01 35.32 14.01
C ARG A 178 10.80 33.87 14.45
N THR A 179 11.71 33.33 15.22
CA THR A 179 11.73 31.89 15.62
C THR A 179 10.48 31.41 16.34
N TRP A 180 9.70 32.31 16.96
CA TRP A 180 8.42 31.96 17.62
C TRP A 180 7.34 31.45 16.64
N MET A 181 7.45 31.75 15.34
CA MET A 181 6.52 31.28 14.32
C MET A 181 6.71 29.79 14.00
N PHE A 182 7.93 29.29 14.15
CA PHE A 182 8.28 27.91 13.82
C PHE A 182 7.48 26.85 14.61
N PRO A 183 7.34 26.92 15.95
CA PRO A 183 6.53 25.96 16.69
C PRO A 183 5.06 25.96 16.25
N ILE A 184 4.52 27.10 15.88
CA ILE A 184 3.14 27.21 15.37
C ILE A 184 3.03 26.54 14.01
N PHE A 185 3.96 26.82 13.11
CA PHE A 185 4.04 26.20 11.79
C PHE A 185 4.12 24.66 11.91
N ALA A 186 5.04 24.15 12.74
CA ALA A 186 5.22 22.73 12.96
C ALA A 186 3.97 22.07 13.57
N ALA A 187 3.34 22.72 14.57
CA ALA A 187 2.11 22.23 15.18
C ALA A 187 0.95 22.15 14.17
N LEU A 188 0.79 23.17 13.32
CA LEU A 188 -0.23 23.19 12.26
C LEU A 188 0.01 22.08 11.23
N ALA A 189 1.27 21.86 10.82
CA ALA A 189 1.64 20.80 9.88
C ALA A 189 1.36 19.41 10.48
N LEU A 190 1.75 19.18 11.74
CA LEU A 190 1.45 17.93 12.47
C LEU A 190 -0.06 17.70 12.61
N LEU A 191 -0.81 18.72 12.98
CA LEU A 191 -2.27 18.64 13.12
C LEU A 191 -2.94 18.34 11.77
N PHE A 192 -2.49 19.01 10.70
CA PHE A 192 -3.03 18.77 9.36
C PHE A 192 -2.80 17.32 8.91
N GLY A 193 -1.64 16.73 9.19
CA GLY A 193 -1.37 15.32 8.86
C GLY A 193 -2.35 14.36 9.54
N VAL A 194 -2.72 14.61 10.80
CA VAL A 194 -3.78 13.85 11.50
C VAL A 194 -5.12 14.03 10.80
N LEU A 195 -5.53 15.29 10.58
CA LEU A 195 -6.83 15.62 10.03
C LEU A 195 -7.01 15.19 8.58
N LEU A 196 -5.93 15.05 7.83
CA LEU A 196 -5.92 14.54 6.46
C LEU A 196 -6.37 13.07 6.43
N ILE A 197 -5.92 12.25 7.37
CA ILE A 197 -6.13 10.79 7.35
C ILE A 197 -7.36 10.34 8.14
N VAL A 198 -7.79 11.12 9.12
CA VAL A 198 -8.97 10.79 9.97
C VAL A 198 -10.22 10.46 9.13
N PRO A 199 -10.60 11.23 8.09
CA PRO A 199 -11.81 10.98 7.32
C PRO A 199 -11.66 9.91 6.23
N ILE A 200 -10.46 9.34 6.05
CA ILE A 200 -10.21 8.36 4.98
C ILE A 200 -10.47 6.95 5.51
N GLY A 201 -11.22 6.16 4.74
CA GLY A 201 -11.54 4.77 5.06
C GLY A 201 -10.41 3.79 4.78
N GLY A 202 -10.48 2.59 5.36
CA GLY A 202 -9.49 1.53 5.17
C GLY A 202 -9.37 1.04 3.72
N ALA A 203 -10.45 1.15 2.93
CA ALA A 203 -10.43 0.80 1.51
C ALA A 203 -9.50 1.71 0.68
N ASP A 204 -9.41 2.99 1.05
CA ASP A 204 -8.59 3.98 0.34
C ASP A 204 -7.14 4.03 0.86
N MET A 205 -6.80 3.25 1.90
CA MET A 205 -5.46 3.25 2.51
C MET A 205 -4.33 2.93 1.52
N PRO A 206 -4.46 2.02 0.55
CA PRO A 206 -3.41 1.80 -0.44
C PRO A 206 -3.00 3.08 -1.18
N THR A 207 -3.99 3.87 -1.63
CA THR A 207 -3.75 5.16 -2.29
C THR A 207 -3.12 6.17 -1.35
N VAL A 208 -3.58 6.22 -0.11
CA VAL A 208 -3.05 7.13 0.92
C VAL A 208 -1.60 6.81 1.26
N ILE A 209 -1.23 5.54 1.40
CA ILE A 209 0.16 5.13 1.65
C ILE A 209 1.06 5.57 0.49
N ALA A 210 0.63 5.38 -0.76
CA ALA A 210 1.36 5.82 -1.94
C ALA A 210 1.52 7.36 -1.98
N LEU A 211 0.49 8.09 -1.58
CA LEU A 211 0.54 9.55 -1.49
C LEU A 211 1.47 10.05 -0.38
N LEU A 212 1.42 9.44 0.80
CA LEU A 212 2.32 9.76 1.91
C LEU A 212 3.77 9.44 1.56
N ASN A 213 4.02 8.37 0.78
CA ASN A 213 5.32 8.10 0.18
C ASN A 213 5.77 9.27 -0.72
N SER A 214 4.87 9.76 -1.58
CA SER A 214 5.18 10.91 -2.44
C SER A 214 5.57 12.15 -1.62
N TYR A 215 4.86 12.44 -0.55
CA TYR A 215 5.19 13.58 0.31
C TYR A 215 6.52 13.40 1.05
N ALA A 216 6.82 12.19 1.52
CA ALA A 216 8.12 11.87 2.11
C ALA A 216 9.25 12.06 1.09
N GLY A 217 9.09 11.55 -0.14
CA GLY A 217 10.08 11.72 -1.21
C GLY A 217 10.28 13.20 -1.59
N LEU A 218 9.21 13.97 -1.72
CA LEU A 218 9.30 15.41 -2.00
C LEU A 218 9.94 16.19 -0.84
N SER A 219 9.68 15.80 0.41
CA SER A 219 10.37 16.37 1.58
C SER A 219 11.87 16.09 1.51
N ALA A 220 12.28 14.85 1.17
CA ALA A 220 13.68 14.49 0.98
C ALA A 220 14.34 15.25 -0.19
N ALA A 221 13.61 15.47 -1.29
CA ALA A 221 14.11 16.29 -2.40
C ALA A 221 14.35 17.75 -1.97
N ALA A 222 13.40 18.34 -1.23
CA ALA A 222 13.53 19.67 -0.68
C ALA A 222 14.72 19.78 0.29
N MET A 223 14.90 18.78 1.16
CA MET A 223 16.10 18.64 2.01
C MET A 223 17.39 18.61 1.19
N GLY A 224 17.37 17.91 0.04
CA GLY A 224 18.52 17.88 -0.87
C GLY A 224 18.90 19.25 -1.42
N PHE A 225 17.91 20.10 -1.73
CA PHE A 225 18.16 21.49 -2.10
C PHE A 225 18.68 22.35 -0.94
N ALA A 226 18.14 22.16 0.26
CA ALA A 226 18.57 22.90 1.44
C ALA A 226 20.02 22.57 1.85
N LEU A 227 20.42 21.30 1.72
CA LEU A 227 21.75 20.80 2.10
C LEU A 227 22.75 20.75 0.93
N ASP A 228 22.42 21.30 -0.24
CA ASP A 228 23.22 21.17 -1.49
C ASP A 228 23.65 19.72 -1.76
N ASN A 229 22.75 18.77 -1.57
CA ASN A 229 23.00 17.34 -1.76
C ASN A 229 22.23 16.82 -3.00
N LYS A 230 22.94 16.76 -4.13
CA LYS A 230 22.36 16.33 -5.41
C LYS A 230 21.80 14.90 -5.37
N LEU A 231 22.41 14.01 -4.58
CA LEU A 231 21.92 12.64 -4.44
C LEU A 231 20.54 12.60 -3.78
N LEU A 232 20.33 13.39 -2.72
CA LEU A 232 19.01 13.51 -2.06
C LEU A 232 17.96 14.11 -3.00
N VAL A 233 18.34 15.12 -3.81
CA VAL A 233 17.44 15.68 -4.82
C VAL A 233 16.98 14.59 -5.79
N ILE A 234 17.93 13.80 -6.33
CA ILE A 234 17.63 12.74 -7.30
C ILE A 234 16.77 11.64 -6.63
N ALA A 235 17.22 11.10 -5.51
CA ALA A 235 16.53 10.02 -4.82
C ALA A 235 15.12 10.43 -4.35
N GLY A 236 15.01 11.60 -3.72
CA GLY A 236 13.73 12.14 -3.25
C GLY A 236 12.76 12.45 -4.38
N THR A 237 13.24 12.96 -5.53
CA THR A 237 12.40 13.21 -6.70
C THR A 237 11.92 11.90 -7.33
N LEU A 238 12.76 10.88 -7.43
CA LEU A 238 12.39 9.55 -7.92
C LEU A 238 11.32 8.91 -7.03
N ASP A 239 11.54 8.92 -5.72
CA ASP A 239 10.61 8.37 -4.74
C ASP A 239 9.28 9.14 -4.73
N GLY A 240 9.34 10.46 -4.65
CA GLY A 240 8.16 11.34 -4.67
C GLY A 240 7.33 11.20 -5.94
N SER A 241 7.98 11.12 -7.11
CA SER A 241 7.30 10.94 -8.39
C SER A 241 6.66 9.56 -8.51
N SER A 242 7.37 8.50 -8.08
CA SER A 242 6.85 7.14 -8.13
C SER A 242 5.62 6.97 -7.23
N GLY A 243 5.64 7.51 -6.01
CA GLY A 243 4.52 7.51 -5.10
C GLY A 243 3.29 8.27 -5.65
N LEU A 244 3.51 9.43 -6.29
CA LEU A 244 2.42 10.21 -6.90
C LEU A 244 1.78 9.47 -8.09
N ILE A 245 2.61 8.93 -9.00
CA ILE A 245 2.13 8.16 -10.15
C ILE A 245 1.33 6.95 -9.68
N LEU A 246 1.86 6.22 -8.70
CA LEU A 246 1.20 5.05 -8.13
C LEU A 246 -0.15 5.42 -7.48
N SER A 247 -0.20 6.53 -6.73
CA SER A 247 -1.44 7.02 -6.12
C SER A 247 -2.49 7.36 -7.19
N ILE A 248 -2.10 7.98 -8.31
CA ILE A 248 -3.00 8.30 -9.43
C ILE A 248 -3.53 7.01 -10.10
N ILE A 249 -2.65 6.03 -10.35
CA ILE A 249 -3.03 4.74 -10.92
C ILE A 249 -4.03 4.03 -10.01
N MET A 250 -3.78 4.01 -8.69
CA MET A 250 -4.67 3.41 -7.71
C MET A 250 -6.04 4.11 -7.66
N CYS A 251 -6.07 5.44 -7.73
CA CYS A 251 -7.34 6.19 -7.83
C CYS A 251 -8.15 5.77 -9.07
N ARG A 252 -7.49 5.64 -10.22
CA ARG A 252 -8.15 5.18 -11.45
C ARG A 252 -8.68 3.75 -11.31
N ALA A 253 -7.89 2.85 -10.74
CA ALA A 253 -8.30 1.46 -10.50
C ALA A 253 -9.49 1.33 -9.53
N MET A 254 -9.72 2.33 -8.67
CA MET A 254 -10.90 2.41 -7.78
C MET A 254 -12.05 3.22 -8.36
N ASN A 255 -11.91 3.75 -9.60
CA ASN A 255 -12.83 4.73 -10.20
C ASN A 255 -13.10 5.93 -9.29
N ARG A 256 -12.09 6.42 -8.61
CA ARG A 256 -12.17 7.60 -7.74
C ARG A 256 -11.28 8.72 -8.25
N SER A 257 -11.73 9.95 -8.14
CA SER A 257 -10.85 11.07 -8.44
C SER A 257 -9.82 11.22 -7.32
N PHE A 258 -8.59 11.59 -7.70
CA PHE A 258 -7.51 11.86 -6.75
C PHE A 258 -7.90 12.94 -5.71
N ALA A 259 -8.63 13.98 -6.14
CA ALA A 259 -9.17 14.99 -5.24
C ALA A 259 -10.18 14.41 -4.24
N ASN A 260 -11.01 13.45 -4.66
CA ASN A 260 -11.95 12.79 -3.74
C ASN A 260 -11.24 11.95 -2.68
N VAL A 261 -10.12 11.34 -2.99
CA VAL A 261 -9.34 10.58 -2.00
C VAL A 261 -8.66 11.54 -1.02
N LEU A 262 -8.11 12.66 -1.50
CA LEU A 262 -7.40 13.64 -0.67
C LEU A 262 -8.32 14.46 0.24
N PHE A 263 -9.43 14.91 -0.31
CA PHE A 263 -10.35 15.82 0.39
C PHE A 263 -11.68 15.15 0.73
N GLY A 264 -11.74 13.88 0.56
CA GLY A 264 -12.83 13.09 0.17
C GLY A 264 -13.68 12.47 1.20
N ALA A 265 -14.34 13.19 1.96
CA ALA A 265 -15.67 12.76 2.35
C ALA A 265 -16.75 13.46 1.50
N PHE A 266 -16.39 13.86 0.29
CA PHE A 266 -17.38 14.34 -0.67
C PHE A 266 -18.15 13.15 -1.25
N GLY A 267 -19.40 12.99 -0.81
CA GLY A 267 -20.31 12.01 -1.38
C GLY A 267 -20.11 10.60 -0.83
N GLN A 268 -19.87 10.45 0.46
CA GLN A 268 -20.37 9.25 1.10
C GLN A 268 -21.89 9.27 0.94
N VAL A 269 -22.35 8.59 -0.11
CA VAL A 269 -23.67 7.99 -0.05
C VAL A 269 -23.65 7.25 1.28
N GLN A 270 -24.44 7.70 2.24
CA GLN A 270 -24.72 6.92 3.44
C GLN A 270 -25.05 5.55 2.88
N ALA A 271 -24.21 4.56 3.21
CA ALA A 271 -24.58 3.20 2.94
C ALA A 271 -25.98 3.07 3.49
N SER A 272 -26.96 2.99 2.61
CA SER A 272 -28.29 2.68 3.02
C SER A 272 -28.10 1.40 3.80
N THR A 273 -28.45 1.40 5.07
CA THR A 273 -28.77 0.19 5.80
C THR A 273 -30.02 -0.38 5.15
N ALA A 274 -29.90 -0.73 3.88
CA ALA A 274 -30.78 -1.66 3.24
C ALA A 274 -30.62 -2.91 4.10
N GLN A 275 -31.59 -3.17 4.94
CA GLN A 275 -31.74 -4.45 5.61
C GLN A 275 -31.46 -5.49 4.55
N ALA A 276 -30.34 -6.22 4.70
CA ALA A 276 -30.05 -7.33 3.85
C ALA A 276 -31.28 -8.23 3.91
N ALA A 277 -32.10 -8.16 2.89
CA ALA A 277 -33.20 -9.11 2.73
C ALA A 277 -32.51 -10.47 2.83
N GLN A 278 -32.98 -11.36 3.69
CA GLN A 278 -32.45 -12.71 3.83
C GLN A 278 -32.69 -13.45 2.51
N ARG A 279 -31.81 -13.19 1.53
CA ARG A 279 -31.79 -13.93 0.27
C ARG A 279 -31.15 -15.28 0.55
N PRO A 280 -31.70 -16.38 0.05
CA PRO A 280 -31.07 -17.68 0.21
C PRO A 280 -29.72 -17.72 -0.50
N VAL A 281 -28.73 -18.30 0.15
CA VAL A 281 -27.41 -18.57 -0.43
C VAL A 281 -27.20 -20.09 -0.49
N ARG A 282 -26.47 -20.55 -1.49
CA ARG A 282 -26.09 -21.96 -1.60
C ARG A 282 -24.76 -22.14 -0.88
N SER A 283 -24.74 -22.90 0.21
CA SER A 283 -23.51 -23.34 0.86
C SER A 283 -23.08 -24.68 0.34
N ALA A 284 -21.77 -24.92 0.30
CA ALA A 284 -21.17 -26.19 -0.04
C ALA A 284 -20.12 -26.57 1.00
N THR A 285 -19.82 -27.86 1.10
CA THR A 285 -18.81 -28.44 1.99
C THR A 285 -17.44 -28.43 1.32
N ALA A 286 -16.41 -28.79 2.09
CA ALA A 286 -15.05 -28.96 1.54
C ALA A 286 -14.98 -30.16 0.59
N GLU A 287 -15.79 -31.19 0.84
CA GLU A 287 -15.93 -32.38 -0.03
C GLU A 287 -16.52 -31.99 -1.39
N ASP A 288 -17.66 -31.28 -1.41
CA ASP A 288 -18.27 -30.77 -2.65
C ASP A 288 -17.29 -29.90 -3.45
N ALA A 289 -16.56 -29.01 -2.75
CA ALA A 289 -15.58 -28.15 -3.38
C ALA A 289 -14.41 -28.93 -3.97
N ALA A 290 -13.93 -29.96 -3.29
CA ALA A 290 -12.85 -30.83 -3.75
C ALA A 290 -13.25 -31.60 -5.01
N GLU A 291 -14.46 -32.16 -5.05
CA GLU A 291 -14.99 -32.90 -6.20
C GLU A 291 -15.09 -32.01 -7.45
N ILE A 292 -15.60 -30.79 -7.30
CA ILE A 292 -15.72 -29.82 -8.39
C ILE A 292 -14.33 -29.40 -8.88
N LEU A 293 -13.39 -29.12 -7.97
CA LEU A 293 -12.03 -28.74 -8.33
C LEU A 293 -11.27 -29.88 -9.03
N ASP A 294 -11.46 -31.13 -8.63
CA ASP A 294 -10.82 -32.30 -9.25
C ASP A 294 -11.31 -32.55 -10.68
N SER A 295 -12.56 -32.19 -10.97
CA SER A 295 -13.17 -32.33 -12.30
C SER A 295 -12.90 -31.14 -13.24
N ALA A 296 -12.41 -30.02 -12.71
CA ALA A 296 -12.14 -28.82 -13.47
C ALA A 296 -10.90 -28.96 -14.38
N ARG A 297 -10.89 -28.26 -15.51
CA ARG A 297 -9.74 -28.11 -16.41
C ARG A 297 -9.02 -26.79 -16.16
N LEU A 298 -9.78 -25.72 -15.92
CA LEU A 298 -9.26 -24.38 -15.64
C LEU A 298 -9.91 -23.82 -14.37
N VAL A 299 -9.05 -23.51 -13.39
CA VAL A 299 -9.42 -22.85 -12.14
C VAL A 299 -8.75 -21.48 -12.08
N ILE A 300 -9.53 -20.42 -11.91
CA ILE A 300 -9.00 -19.07 -11.67
C ILE A 300 -9.23 -18.68 -10.21
N VAL A 301 -8.16 -18.45 -9.49
CA VAL A 301 -8.18 -18.03 -8.08
C VAL A 301 -8.17 -16.51 -8.00
N ALA A 302 -9.16 -15.92 -7.32
CA ALA A 302 -9.25 -14.48 -7.06
C ALA A 302 -8.93 -14.20 -5.57
N PRO A 303 -7.66 -13.90 -5.22
CA PRO A 303 -7.27 -13.65 -3.84
C PRO A 303 -7.66 -12.24 -3.42
N GLY A 304 -8.00 -12.09 -2.14
CA GLY A 304 -8.30 -10.79 -1.53
C GLY A 304 -7.72 -10.64 -0.14
N TYR A 305 -8.07 -9.56 0.53
CA TYR A 305 -7.54 -9.25 1.86
C TYR A 305 -7.83 -10.33 2.90
N GLY A 306 -8.96 -11.01 2.80
CA GLY A 306 -9.29 -12.12 3.70
C GLY A 306 -8.30 -13.29 3.63
N MET A 307 -7.68 -13.54 2.46
CA MET A 307 -6.58 -14.50 2.34
C MET A 307 -5.38 -14.08 3.19
N ALA A 308 -5.03 -12.79 3.14
CA ALA A 308 -3.93 -12.22 3.92
C ALA A 308 -4.19 -12.34 5.44
N VAL A 309 -5.39 -11.99 5.89
CA VAL A 309 -5.78 -12.06 7.31
C VAL A 309 -5.73 -13.50 7.83
N ALA A 310 -6.18 -14.46 7.03
CA ALA A 310 -6.15 -15.89 7.38
C ALA A 310 -4.76 -16.52 7.20
N GLN A 311 -3.79 -15.81 6.61
CA GLN A 311 -2.48 -16.35 6.21
C GLN A 311 -2.62 -17.63 5.38
N ALA A 312 -3.54 -17.61 4.41
CA ALA A 312 -3.90 -18.78 3.62
C ALA A 312 -3.01 -18.98 2.38
N GLN A 313 -2.09 -18.06 2.06
CA GLN A 313 -1.26 -18.10 0.85
C GLN A 313 -0.46 -19.41 0.71
N HIS A 314 0.09 -19.94 1.79
CA HIS A 314 0.84 -21.21 1.75
C HIS A 314 -0.08 -22.41 1.49
N LYS A 315 -1.32 -22.38 1.99
CA LYS A 315 -2.29 -23.45 1.71
C LYS A 315 -2.82 -23.36 0.29
N LEU A 316 -2.95 -22.18 -0.26
CA LEU A 316 -3.22 -21.98 -1.68
C LEU A 316 -2.09 -22.49 -2.56
N ARG A 317 -0.83 -22.36 -2.13
CA ARG A 317 0.31 -22.98 -2.83
C ARG A 317 0.19 -24.51 -2.85
N GLU A 318 -0.09 -25.12 -1.71
CA GLU A 318 -0.31 -26.58 -1.64
C GLU A 318 -1.46 -27.01 -2.56
N LEU A 319 -2.56 -26.25 -2.59
CA LEU A 319 -3.70 -26.52 -3.48
C LEU A 319 -3.31 -26.39 -4.96
N TYR A 320 -2.58 -25.32 -5.30
CA TYR A 320 -2.04 -25.12 -6.64
C TYR A 320 -1.19 -26.31 -7.10
N ASP A 321 -0.24 -26.73 -6.27
CA ASP A 321 0.66 -27.85 -6.58
C ASP A 321 -0.13 -29.15 -6.78
N LEU A 322 -1.13 -29.40 -5.93
CA LEU A 322 -1.94 -30.60 -5.99
C LEU A 322 -2.82 -30.64 -7.25
N LEU A 323 -3.50 -29.55 -7.55
CA LEU A 323 -4.36 -29.43 -8.75
C LEU A 323 -3.53 -29.51 -10.04
N THR A 324 -2.39 -28.84 -10.09
CA THR A 324 -1.48 -28.87 -11.24
C THR A 324 -0.94 -30.28 -11.50
N LYS A 325 -0.57 -31.05 -10.45
CA LYS A 325 -0.20 -32.47 -10.57
C LYS A 325 -1.30 -33.35 -11.14
N ARG A 326 -2.55 -32.91 -11.02
CA ARG A 326 -3.73 -33.62 -11.55
C ARG A 326 -4.10 -33.20 -12.97
N GLY A 327 -3.36 -32.28 -13.56
CA GLY A 327 -3.57 -31.75 -14.89
C GLY A 327 -4.57 -30.59 -14.96
N VAL A 328 -4.96 -30.03 -13.81
CA VAL A 328 -5.81 -28.83 -13.74
C VAL A 328 -4.93 -27.62 -13.96
N GLU A 329 -5.31 -26.76 -14.89
CA GLU A 329 -4.65 -25.46 -15.05
C GLU A 329 -5.15 -24.50 -13.98
N VAL A 330 -4.23 -23.89 -13.19
CA VAL A 330 -4.57 -22.93 -12.14
C VAL A 330 -3.90 -21.60 -12.43
N ARG A 331 -4.68 -20.52 -12.41
CA ARG A 331 -4.23 -19.13 -12.60
C ARG A 331 -4.71 -18.26 -11.43
N PHE A 332 -3.97 -17.21 -11.15
CA PHE A 332 -4.31 -16.25 -10.08
C PHE A 332 -4.66 -14.90 -10.71
N ALA A 333 -5.88 -14.43 -10.48
CA ALA A 333 -6.38 -13.16 -10.98
C ALA A 333 -6.15 -12.06 -9.92
N ILE A 334 -5.24 -11.15 -10.20
CA ILE A 334 -4.86 -10.09 -9.26
C ILE A 334 -5.59 -8.80 -9.61
N HIS A 335 -6.38 -8.32 -8.65
CA HIS A 335 -6.96 -6.99 -8.77
C HIS A 335 -5.99 -5.95 -8.19
N PRO A 336 -5.73 -4.82 -8.87
CA PRO A 336 -4.72 -3.83 -8.44
C PRO A 336 -4.96 -3.22 -7.06
N VAL A 337 -6.21 -3.18 -6.60
CA VAL A 337 -6.55 -2.65 -5.27
C VAL A 337 -6.93 -3.75 -4.26
N ALA A 338 -6.75 -5.03 -4.60
CA ALA A 338 -6.94 -6.10 -3.63
C ALA A 338 -5.89 -6.02 -2.52
N GLY A 339 -6.34 -5.90 -1.27
CA GLY A 339 -5.46 -5.80 -0.12
C GLY A 339 -5.45 -4.44 0.55
N ARG A 340 -4.33 -4.08 1.20
CA ARG A 340 -4.13 -2.83 1.95
C ARG A 340 -2.93 -2.01 1.48
N MET A 341 -2.24 -2.45 0.44
CA MET A 341 -1.18 -1.71 -0.25
C MET A 341 -1.13 -2.14 -1.71
N PRO A 342 -0.51 -1.34 -2.62
CA PRO A 342 -0.27 -1.75 -4.00
C PRO A 342 0.52 -3.07 -4.06
N GLY A 343 0.07 -3.99 -4.91
CA GLY A 343 0.75 -5.28 -5.07
C GLY A 343 0.68 -6.24 -3.87
N HIS A 344 -0.22 -5.99 -2.92
CA HIS A 344 -0.31 -6.80 -1.69
C HIS A 344 -0.48 -8.31 -1.99
N MET A 345 -1.34 -8.65 -2.93
CA MET A 345 -1.57 -10.06 -3.31
C MET A 345 -0.35 -10.65 -4.01
N ASN A 346 0.31 -9.89 -4.89
CA ASN A 346 1.54 -10.33 -5.55
C ASN A 346 2.64 -10.68 -4.54
N VAL A 347 2.83 -9.85 -3.52
CA VAL A 347 3.84 -10.09 -2.46
C VAL A 347 3.55 -11.37 -1.69
N LEU A 348 2.28 -11.59 -1.28
CA LEU A 348 1.90 -12.77 -0.49
C LEU A 348 1.97 -14.07 -1.30
N LEU A 349 1.58 -14.03 -2.57
CA LEU A 349 1.67 -15.18 -3.46
C LEU A 349 3.12 -15.49 -3.82
N ALA A 350 3.96 -14.46 -3.98
CA ALA A 350 5.39 -14.63 -4.16
C ALA A 350 6.09 -15.20 -2.91
N GLU A 351 5.67 -14.78 -1.70
CA GLU A 351 6.14 -15.38 -0.43
C GLU A 351 5.81 -16.88 -0.35
N ALA A 352 4.66 -17.26 -0.89
CA ALA A 352 4.25 -18.67 -0.96
C ALA A 352 4.87 -19.42 -2.14
N ASP A 353 5.82 -18.82 -2.87
CA ASP A 353 6.48 -19.41 -4.06
C ASP A 353 5.53 -19.77 -5.21
N ILE A 354 4.38 -19.10 -5.34
CA ILE A 354 3.55 -19.22 -6.55
C ILE A 354 4.34 -18.71 -7.75
N PRO A 355 4.42 -19.49 -8.87
CA PRO A 355 5.14 -19.04 -10.06
C PRO A 355 4.58 -17.75 -10.64
N TYR A 356 5.44 -16.82 -11.01
CA TYR A 356 5.02 -15.50 -11.50
C TYR A 356 4.26 -15.56 -12.82
N ASP A 357 4.50 -16.55 -13.66
CA ASP A 357 3.79 -16.80 -14.90
C ASP A 357 2.33 -17.25 -14.68
N LYS A 358 1.94 -17.52 -13.43
CA LYS A 358 0.58 -17.85 -13.01
C LYS A 358 -0.16 -16.67 -12.35
N LEU A 359 0.52 -15.53 -12.16
CA LEU A 359 -0.05 -14.30 -11.63
C LEU A 359 -0.42 -13.38 -12.79
N PHE A 360 -1.69 -13.14 -12.99
CA PHE A 360 -2.23 -12.33 -14.09
C PHE A 360 -2.87 -11.06 -13.55
N GLU A 361 -2.61 -9.94 -14.21
CA GLU A 361 -3.31 -8.70 -13.95
C GLU A 361 -4.77 -8.80 -14.40
N MET A 362 -5.63 -8.00 -13.78
CA MET A 362 -7.07 -8.02 -14.05
C MET A 362 -7.38 -7.84 -15.54
N ASP A 363 -6.73 -6.93 -16.23
CA ASP A 363 -6.98 -6.60 -17.63
C ASP A 363 -6.62 -7.77 -18.56
N ASP A 364 -5.63 -8.58 -18.21
CA ASP A 364 -5.21 -9.74 -18.98
C ASP A 364 -6.12 -10.95 -18.76
N ILE A 365 -6.58 -11.16 -17.51
CA ILE A 365 -7.30 -12.38 -17.12
C ILE A 365 -8.82 -12.29 -17.25
N ASN A 366 -9.41 -11.08 -17.26
CA ASN A 366 -10.86 -10.91 -17.23
C ASN A 366 -11.58 -11.59 -18.40
N SER A 367 -10.98 -11.62 -19.58
CA SER A 367 -11.54 -12.31 -20.75
C SER A 367 -11.59 -13.84 -20.59
N GLU A 368 -10.80 -14.41 -19.71
CA GLU A 368 -10.66 -15.85 -19.53
C GLU A 368 -11.65 -16.44 -18.52
N PHE A 369 -12.26 -15.62 -17.66
CA PHE A 369 -13.26 -16.12 -16.71
C PHE A 369 -14.43 -16.83 -17.39
N ALA A 370 -14.83 -16.41 -18.59
CA ALA A 370 -15.87 -17.07 -19.34
C ALA A 370 -15.54 -18.52 -19.76
N GLN A 371 -14.26 -18.87 -19.77
CA GLN A 371 -13.78 -20.22 -20.10
C GLN A 371 -13.41 -21.03 -18.85
N ALA A 372 -13.38 -20.38 -17.69
CA ALA A 372 -13.03 -21.02 -16.43
C ALA A 372 -14.16 -21.94 -15.95
N ASP A 373 -13.81 -23.18 -15.65
CA ASP A 373 -14.75 -24.12 -15.03
C ASP A 373 -15.08 -23.65 -13.61
N VAL A 374 -14.07 -23.15 -12.88
CA VAL A 374 -14.22 -22.66 -11.52
C VAL A 374 -13.50 -21.31 -11.32
N ALA A 375 -14.21 -20.33 -10.76
CA ALA A 375 -13.61 -19.16 -10.14
C ALA A 375 -13.61 -19.32 -8.61
N LEU A 376 -12.43 -19.43 -7.99
CA LEU A 376 -12.27 -19.59 -6.55
C LEU A 376 -11.90 -18.25 -5.91
N VAL A 377 -12.87 -17.61 -5.26
CA VAL A 377 -12.70 -16.35 -4.56
C VAL A 377 -12.22 -16.61 -3.13
N VAL A 378 -11.05 -16.12 -2.77
CA VAL A 378 -10.46 -16.35 -1.44
C VAL A 378 -10.30 -15.04 -0.70
N GLY A 379 -11.29 -14.69 0.11
CA GLY A 379 -11.28 -13.49 0.93
C GLY A 379 -11.32 -12.16 0.15
N ALA A 380 -11.78 -12.16 -1.09
CA ALA A 380 -12.13 -10.96 -1.85
C ALA A 380 -13.62 -10.65 -1.67
N ASN A 381 -14.02 -9.38 -1.82
CA ASN A 381 -15.41 -8.94 -1.76
C ASN A 381 -15.68 -7.84 -2.81
N ASP A 382 -15.42 -6.58 -2.52
CA ASP A 382 -15.79 -5.45 -3.37
C ASP A 382 -15.22 -5.57 -4.81
N VAL A 383 -14.01 -6.09 -4.95
CA VAL A 383 -13.32 -6.30 -6.25
C VAL A 383 -13.92 -7.41 -7.12
N THR A 384 -14.90 -8.13 -6.62
CA THR A 384 -15.65 -9.19 -7.32
C THR A 384 -17.14 -8.92 -7.35
N ASN A 385 -17.59 -7.74 -6.94
CA ASN A 385 -19.00 -7.42 -6.78
C ASN A 385 -19.60 -6.86 -8.07
N PRO A 386 -20.56 -7.55 -8.70
CA PRO A 386 -21.22 -7.10 -9.93
C PRO A 386 -21.96 -5.76 -9.79
N ALA A 387 -22.29 -5.31 -8.57
CA ALA A 387 -22.90 -4.00 -8.34
C ALA A 387 -22.01 -2.85 -8.86
N ALA A 388 -20.70 -3.06 -8.97
CA ALA A 388 -19.79 -2.10 -9.59
C ALA A 388 -20.12 -1.81 -11.07
N ARG A 389 -20.75 -2.77 -11.77
CA ARG A 389 -21.16 -2.61 -13.16
C ARG A 389 -22.65 -2.27 -13.30
N ASN A 390 -23.48 -2.83 -12.44
CA ASN A 390 -24.93 -2.91 -12.66
C ASN A 390 -25.74 -1.90 -11.88
N ASP A 391 -25.21 -1.37 -10.77
CA ASP A 391 -25.95 -0.47 -9.86
C ASP A 391 -25.33 0.93 -9.81
N PRO A 392 -25.90 1.92 -10.54
CA PRO A 392 -25.44 3.30 -10.50
C PRO A 392 -25.51 3.97 -9.13
N SER A 393 -26.30 3.43 -8.18
CA SER A 393 -26.41 3.94 -6.82
C SER A 393 -25.32 3.38 -5.88
N SER A 394 -24.59 2.36 -6.32
CA SER A 394 -23.56 1.70 -5.55
C SER A 394 -22.34 2.61 -5.33
N PRO A 395 -21.77 2.67 -4.13
CA PRO A 395 -20.54 3.43 -3.86
C PRO A 395 -19.33 2.93 -4.64
N ILE A 396 -19.37 1.73 -5.21
CA ILE A 396 -18.31 1.16 -6.06
C ILE A 396 -18.65 1.23 -7.55
N TYR A 397 -19.73 1.89 -7.95
CA TYR A 397 -20.13 1.99 -9.35
C TYR A 397 -19.02 2.53 -10.24
N GLY A 398 -18.79 1.87 -11.38
CA GLY A 398 -17.74 2.19 -12.34
C GLY A 398 -16.34 1.71 -11.93
N MET A 399 -16.15 1.11 -10.76
CA MET A 399 -14.91 0.45 -10.40
C MET A 399 -14.71 -0.78 -11.29
N PRO A 400 -13.57 -0.94 -11.97
CA PRO A 400 -13.23 -2.19 -12.62
C PRO A 400 -13.22 -3.34 -11.60
N ILE A 401 -13.71 -4.51 -11.97
CA ILE A 401 -13.75 -5.70 -11.09
C ILE A 401 -13.26 -6.93 -11.83
N LEU A 402 -12.89 -7.96 -11.08
CA LEU A 402 -12.66 -9.29 -11.63
C LEU A 402 -13.98 -9.91 -12.07
N ASP A 403 -14.04 -10.40 -13.29
CA ASP A 403 -15.23 -10.94 -13.93
C ASP A 403 -15.57 -12.37 -13.46
N VAL A 404 -15.40 -12.65 -12.18
CA VAL A 404 -15.60 -13.98 -11.57
C VAL A 404 -17.03 -14.52 -11.81
N ASP A 405 -18.00 -13.61 -11.92
CA ASP A 405 -19.38 -13.92 -12.23
C ASP A 405 -19.59 -14.50 -13.64
N LYS A 406 -18.59 -14.48 -14.52
CA LYS A 406 -18.63 -15.09 -15.85
C LYS A 406 -18.22 -16.55 -15.85
N ALA A 407 -17.49 -17.05 -14.84
CA ALA A 407 -17.10 -18.46 -14.74
C ALA A 407 -18.32 -19.40 -14.66
N HIS A 408 -18.14 -20.67 -15.02
CA HIS A 408 -19.22 -21.66 -14.96
C HIS A 408 -19.69 -21.89 -13.53
N THR A 409 -18.76 -22.10 -12.59
CA THR A 409 -19.02 -22.21 -11.15
C THR A 409 -18.20 -21.18 -10.40
N VAL A 410 -18.81 -20.53 -9.41
CA VAL A 410 -18.12 -19.60 -8.51
C VAL A 410 -18.11 -20.17 -7.11
N MET A 411 -16.94 -20.25 -6.51
CA MET A 411 -16.76 -20.66 -5.12
C MET A 411 -16.22 -19.50 -4.32
N VAL A 412 -16.84 -19.17 -3.19
CA VAL A 412 -16.45 -18.03 -2.37
C VAL A 412 -16.12 -18.49 -0.95
N ILE A 413 -14.86 -18.47 -0.59
CA ILE A 413 -14.42 -18.73 0.80
C ILE A 413 -14.53 -17.44 1.60
N LYS A 414 -15.39 -17.43 2.60
CA LYS A 414 -15.70 -16.27 3.44
C LYS A 414 -16.17 -16.70 4.83
N ARG A 415 -15.77 -15.96 5.88
CA ARG A 415 -16.16 -16.30 7.25
C ARG A 415 -17.64 -16.07 7.55
N SER A 416 -18.27 -15.08 6.92
CA SER A 416 -19.67 -14.71 7.13
C SER A 416 -20.17 -13.83 5.98
N MET A 417 -21.46 -13.56 5.95
CA MET A 417 -22.08 -12.64 4.97
C MET A 417 -21.83 -11.16 5.24
N SER A 418 -20.97 -10.82 6.20
CA SER A 418 -20.63 -9.41 6.51
C SER A 418 -20.12 -8.68 5.26
N PRO A 419 -20.54 -7.42 5.02
CA PRO A 419 -20.12 -6.63 3.87
C PRO A 419 -18.59 -6.39 3.89
N GLY A 420 -18.05 -6.01 2.73
CA GLY A 420 -16.65 -5.60 2.58
C GLY A 420 -16.41 -4.17 3.06
N PHE A 421 -15.30 -3.58 2.63
CA PHE A 421 -14.94 -2.21 3.00
C PHE A 421 -15.91 -1.15 2.47
N ALA A 422 -16.56 -1.41 1.32
CA ALA A 422 -17.56 -0.51 0.77
C ALA A 422 -18.87 -0.50 1.59
N GLY A 423 -19.03 -1.44 2.53
CA GLY A 423 -20.22 -1.52 3.40
C GLY A 423 -21.49 -1.96 2.67
N ILE A 424 -21.36 -2.55 1.47
CA ILE A 424 -22.46 -3.00 0.63
C ILE A 424 -22.49 -4.52 0.55
N ASP A 425 -23.66 -5.04 0.25
CA ASP A 425 -23.86 -6.45 -0.04
C ASP A 425 -23.27 -6.82 -1.41
N ASN A 426 -22.91 -8.07 -1.61
CA ASN A 426 -22.34 -8.55 -2.86
C ASN A 426 -23.31 -9.49 -3.58
N GLU A 427 -23.84 -9.02 -4.72
CA GLU A 427 -24.80 -9.77 -5.52
C GLU A 427 -24.26 -11.12 -6.02
N LEU A 428 -22.94 -11.24 -6.16
CA LEU A 428 -22.29 -12.49 -6.56
C LEU A 428 -22.69 -13.68 -5.67
N TYR A 429 -22.89 -13.43 -4.36
CA TYR A 429 -23.15 -14.49 -3.37
C TYR A 429 -24.51 -15.15 -3.52
N TYR A 430 -25.44 -14.50 -4.20
CA TYR A 430 -26.82 -14.95 -4.40
C TYR A 430 -27.08 -15.55 -5.78
N MET A 431 -26.06 -15.62 -6.64
CA MET A 431 -26.19 -16.23 -7.97
C MET A 431 -26.30 -17.74 -7.86
N ASP A 432 -27.14 -18.37 -8.71
CA ASP A 432 -27.38 -19.82 -8.71
C ASP A 432 -26.10 -20.67 -8.86
N LYS A 433 -25.12 -20.14 -9.57
CA LYS A 433 -23.81 -20.79 -9.79
C LYS A 433 -22.78 -20.51 -8.70
N THR A 434 -23.13 -19.77 -7.65
CA THR A 434 -22.23 -19.42 -6.57
C THR A 434 -22.43 -20.36 -5.38
N LEU A 435 -21.34 -20.95 -4.93
CA LEU A 435 -21.25 -21.80 -3.76
C LEU A 435 -20.50 -21.07 -2.66
N MET A 436 -21.16 -20.84 -1.54
CA MET A 436 -20.55 -20.20 -0.38
C MET A 436 -19.85 -21.25 0.50
N LEU A 437 -18.57 -21.07 0.71
CA LEU A 437 -17.70 -21.91 1.53
C LEU A 437 -17.40 -21.15 2.83
N PHE A 438 -18.28 -21.35 3.83
CA PHE A 438 -18.20 -20.59 5.07
C PHE A 438 -17.10 -21.12 6.01
N GLY A 439 -16.08 -20.29 6.26
CA GLY A 439 -15.00 -20.62 7.16
C GLY A 439 -13.82 -19.65 7.07
N ASP A 440 -12.83 -19.89 7.93
CA ASP A 440 -11.53 -19.26 7.80
C ASP A 440 -10.81 -19.81 6.56
N ALA A 441 -10.24 -18.92 5.73
CA ALA A 441 -9.69 -19.32 4.43
C ALA A 441 -8.57 -20.35 4.55
N LYS A 442 -7.69 -20.24 5.56
CA LYS A 442 -6.61 -21.22 5.78
C LYS A 442 -7.18 -22.59 6.19
N VAL A 443 -8.14 -22.60 7.10
CA VAL A 443 -8.78 -23.83 7.59
C VAL A 443 -9.55 -24.50 6.45
N PHE A 444 -10.39 -23.74 5.73
CA PHE A 444 -11.22 -24.31 4.68
C PHE A 444 -10.39 -24.85 3.50
N VAL A 445 -9.36 -24.15 3.06
CA VAL A 445 -8.44 -24.67 2.02
C VAL A 445 -7.71 -25.94 2.53
N THR A 446 -7.39 -26.01 3.83
CA THR A 446 -6.79 -27.21 4.40
C THR A 446 -7.76 -28.40 4.41
N GLU A 447 -9.05 -28.15 4.61
CA GLU A 447 -10.10 -29.17 4.50
C GLU A 447 -10.25 -29.66 3.06
N ILE A 448 -10.32 -28.76 2.07
CA ILE A 448 -10.32 -29.13 0.65
C ILE A 448 -9.12 -30.01 0.30
N LEU A 449 -7.94 -29.67 0.78
CA LEU A 449 -6.71 -30.45 0.54
C LEU A 449 -6.80 -31.88 1.10
N LYS A 450 -7.50 -32.10 2.19
CA LYS A 450 -7.71 -33.44 2.78
C LYS A 450 -8.72 -34.28 1.99
N GLU A 451 -9.75 -33.61 1.47
CA GLU A 451 -10.82 -34.28 0.69
C GLU A 451 -10.36 -34.60 -0.74
N LEU A 452 -9.37 -33.89 -1.28
CA LEU A 452 -8.77 -34.22 -2.57
C LEU A 452 -8.00 -35.56 -2.44
N PRO A 453 -8.48 -36.69 -2.98
CA PRO A 453 -7.87 -38.00 -2.77
C PRO A 453 -6.44 -38.03 -3.29
N ALA A 454 -5.53 -38.73 -2.58
CA ALA A 454 -4.20 -39.00 -3.10
C ALA A 454 -4.34 -39.90 -4.34
N ARG A 455 -4.24 -39.33 -5.55
CA ARG A 455 -4.07 -40.19 -6.74
C ARG A 455 -2.74 -40.93 -6.59
N ALA A 456 -2.82 -42.24 -6.55
CA ALA A 456 -1.64 -43.07 -6.70
C ALA A 456 -0.93 -42.65 -8.00
N ALA A 457 0.37 -42.36 -7.90
CA ALA A 457 1.20 -42.07 -9.05
C ALA A 457 1.08 -43.23 -10.04
N ALA A 458 0.46 -42.99 -11.20
CA ALA A 458 0.39 -43.99 -12.28
C ALA A 458 1.68 -43.97 -13.07
#